data_4397d05d52351ebddc0be1b53e7e2cd4
#
_entry.id   4397d05d52351ebddc0be1b53e7e2cd4
#
_cell.length_a   1.000
_cell.length_b   1.000
_cell.length_c   1.000
_cell.angle_alpha   90.00
_cell.angle_beta   90.00
_cell.angle_gamma   90.00
#
_symmetry.space_group_name_H-M   'P 1'
#
loop_
_entity.id
_entity.type
_entity.pdbx_description
1 polymer ?
#
loop_
_entity_poly.entity_id
_entity_poly.type
_entity_poly.pdbx_seq_one_letter_code
_entity_poly.pdbx_strand_id
1 'polypeptide(L)'
;MTTLVRIDDAHGNLAGFCNLSKPSAGMSQLAAAAQTVDLSHLERMRAVEHADRRPAAILMADLEASSPLARRLSTARNFAFVRGLIRAWDRCIVDAGGIVGRHAGDGIVAYFLAETAGSESAAAKSSIAAARTMRDSLTDIAAHNGIPPSELSLRFGLHWAATPYIGRILTAGRSEVTALGDEVNETARIEACATGGRTLASKSHIERLDRTDAATLGIDPARLTYTQLADLDTATDKARRDAPAIAVCDINNPDP
;
A
#
# COMPACT_ATOMS: atom_id res chain seq x y z
N MET A 1 37.02 -4.54 -0.45
CA MET A 1 37.11 -3.52 0.63
C MET A 1 35.70 -3.30 1.11
N THR A 2 35.43 -3.62 2.35
CA THR A 2 34.10 -3.50 2.97
C THR A 2 34.08 -2.20 3.74
N THR A 3 33.13 -1.29 3.43
CA THR A 3 33.02 -0.02 4.14
C THR A 3 31.80 -0.10 5.07
N LEU A 4 32.05 0.06 6.36
CA LEU A 4 31.00 0.19 7.39
C LEU A 4 30.67 1.67 7.53
N VAL A 5 29.41 2.03 7.30
CA VAL A 5 28.92 3.39 7.47
C VAL A 5 28.05 3.41 8.73
N ARG A 6 28.39 4.29 9.66
CA ARG A 6 27.59 4.58 10.83
C ARG A 6 26.36 5.36 10.40
N ILE A 7 25.19 4.96 10.91
CA ILE A 7 23.92 5.66 10.75
C ILE A 7 23.54 6.18 12.13
N ASP A 8 23.32 7.48 12.23
CA ASP A 8 22.84 8.12 13.45
C ASP A 8 21.38 8.51 13.28
N ASP A 9 20.61 8.53 14.39
CA ASP A 9 19.24 9.01 14.44
C ASP A 9 19.17 10.56 14.37
N ALA A 10 17.97 11.11 14.36
CA ALA A 10 17.74 12.56 14.32
C ALA A 10 18.32 13.31 15.55
N HIS A 11 18.71 12.60 16.59
CA HIS A 11 19.30 13.12 17.82
C HIS A 11 20.83 12.90 17.89
N GLY A 12 21.43 12.35 16.81
CA GLY A 12 22.87 12.07 16.73
C GLY A 12 23.31 10.79 17.44
N ASN A 13 22.39 9.94 17.88
CA ASN A 13 22.72 8.66 18.50
C ASN A 13 22.88 7.59 17.44
N LEU A 14 23.73 6.59 17.72
CA LEU A 14 23.93 5.48 16.82
C LEU A 14 22.64 4.69 16.58
N ALA A 15 22.12 4.76 15.37
CA ALA A 15 20.95 3.98 14.93
C ALA A 15 21.34 2.62 14.33
N GLY A 16 22.58 2.50 13.81
CA GLY A 16 23.09 1.25 13.24
C GLY A 16 24.32 1.42 12.36
N PHE A 17 24.66 0.35 11.65
CA PHE A 17 25.73 0.35 10.65
C PHE A 17 25.20 -0.21 9.34
N CYS A 18 25.50 0.45 8.22
CA CYS A 18 25.29 -0.08 6.87
C CYS A 18 26.60 -0.66 6.33
N ASN A 19 26.56 -1.90 5.84
CA ASN A 19 27.69 -2.57 5.24
C ASN A 19 27.61 -2.47 3.71
N LEU A 20 28.58 -1.78 3.11
CA LEU A 20 28.66 -1.60 1.67
C LEU A 20 29.84 -2.42 1.12
N SER A 21 29.51 -3.50 0.43
CA SER A 21 30.47 -4.48 -0.06
C SER A 21 30.79 -4.38 -1.56
N LYS A 22 31.02 -3.17 -2.09
CA LYS A 22 31.54 -3.00 -3.46
C LYS A 22 32.66 -1.96 -3.53
N PRO A 23 33.77 -2.28 -4.20
CA PRO A 23 34.99 -1.46 -4.18
C PRO A 23 34.94 -0.16 -5.01
N SER A 24 33.90 0.08 -5.79
CA SER A 24 33.85 1.19 -6.75
C SER A 24 32.67 2.17 -6.56
N ALA A 25 31.89 2.01 -5.47
CA ALA A 25 30.86 2.97 -5.15
C ALA A 25 31.48 4.16 -4.41
N GLY A 26 31.75 5.21 -5.13
CA GLY A 26 32.26 6.46 -4.55
C GLY A 26 31.29 7.03 -3.49
N MET A 27 31.80 7.98 -2.68
CA MET A 27 31.03 8.69 -1.64
C MET A 27 29.65 9.20 -2.10
N SER A 28 29.47 9.41 -3.41
CA SER A 28 28.18 9.82 -4.00
C SER A 28 27.09 8.75 -3.92
N GLN A 29 27.43 7.45 -4.00
CA GLN A 29 26.43 6.37 -3.86
C GLN A 29 26.06 6.13 -2.41
N LEU A 30 27.02 6.34 -1.48
CA LEU A 30 26.77 6.33 -0.04
C LEU A 30 25.83 7.47 0.38
N ALA A 31 26.07 8.68 -0.12
CA ALA A 31 25.25 9.83 0.12
C ALA A 31 23.84 9.64 -0.49
N ALA A 32 23.74 9.07 -1.68
CA ALA A 32 22.46 8.77 -2.32
C ALA A 32 21.68 7.68 -1.55
N ALA A 33 22.36 6.63 -1.05
CA ALA A 33 21.73 5.61 -0.22
C ALA A 33 21.26 6.19 1.13
N ALA A 34 22.04 7.06 1.76
CA ALA A 34 21.68 7.72 2.99
C ALA A 34 20.51 8.72 2.82
N GLN A 35 20.42 9.37 1.65
CA GLN A 35 19.32 10.29 1.33
C GLN A 35 18.01 9.57 0.99
N THR A 36 18.05 8.28 0.66
CA THR A 36 16.85 7.48 0.34
C THR A 36 16.32 6.69 1.54
N VAL A 37 16.97 6.76 2.69
CA VAL A 37 16.52 6.09 3.90
C VAL A 37 15.56 6.99 4.68
N ASP A 38 14.28 6.65 4.62
CA ASP A 38 13.28 7.26 5.51
C ASP A 38 13.41 6.63 6.90
N LEU A 39 13.88 7.41 7.88
CA LEU A 39 14.08 6.95 9.25
C LEU A 39 12.75 6.58 9.92
N SER A 40 11.67 7.28 9.61
CA SER A 40 10.36 6.98 10.16
C SER A 40 9.83 5.64 9.63
N HIS A 41 10.12 5.33 8.37
CA HIS A 41 9.81 4.02 7.80
C HIS A 41 10.62 2.90 8.46
N LEU A 42 11.91 3.13 8.73
CA LEU A 42 12.74 2.16 9.44
C LEU A 42 12.21 1.88 10.86
N GLU A 43 11.72 2.90 11.56
CA GLU A 43 11.09 2.71 12.87
C GLU A 43 9.82 1.87 12.78
N ARG A 44 8.96 2.15 11.78
CA ARG A 44 7.77 1.31 11.53
C ARG A 44 8.15 -0.13 11.18
N MET A 45 9.21 -0.33 10.39
CA MET A 45 9.74 -1.67 10.07
C MET A 45 10.28 -2.41 11.31
N ARG A 46 10.81 -1.69 12.30
CA ARG A 46 11.21 -2.28 13.60
C ARG A 46 10.01 -2.75 14.41
N ALA A 47 8.91 -2.01 14.37
CA ALA A 47 7.69 -2.41 15.08
C ALA A 47 7.18 -3.80 14.63
N VAL A 48 7.44 -4.19 13.37
CA VAL A 48 7.05 -5.49 12.80
C VAL A 48 8.21 -6.50 12.71
N GLU A 49 9.33 -6.24 13.36
CA GLU A 49 10.49 -7.17 13.35
C GLU A 49 10.12 -8.55 13.89
N HIS A 50 9.31 -8.55 14.96
CA HIS A 50 8.69 -9.76 15.50
C HIS A 50 7.22 -9.82 15.08
N ALA A 51 6.82 -10.96 14.54
CA ALA A 51 5.45 -11.18 14.13
C ALA A 51 4.52 -11.23 15.34
N ASP A 52 3.40 -10.49 15.27
CA ASP A 52 2.40 -10.46 16.32
C ASP A 52 1.02 -10.06 15.76
N ARG A 53 -0.03 -10.17 16.57
CA ARG A 53 -1.37 -9.65 16.25
C ARG A 53 -1.37 -8.13 16.35
N ARG A 54 -1.67 -7.45 15.25
CA ARG A 54 -1.58 -6.00 15.16
C ARG A 54 -2.79 -5.43 14.43
N PRO A 55 -3.69 -4.71 15.09
CA PRO A 55 -4.77 -4.01 14.39
C PRO A 55 -4.22 -3.07 13.32
N ALA A 56 -4.72 -3.21 12.11
CA ALA A 56 -4.23 -2.44 10.96
C ALA A 56 -5.31 -2.17 9.92
N ALA A 57 -5.20 -1.06 9.23
CA ALA A 57 -5.82 -0.88 7.94
C ALA A 57 -4.95 -1.55 6.87
N ILE A 58 -5.52 -2.43 6.08
CA ILE A 58 -4.87 -3.09 4.96
C ILE A 58 -5.33 -2.41 3.66
N LEU A 59 -4.36 -2.02 2.84
CA LEU A 59 -4.58 -1.51 1.50
C LEU A 59 -4.01 -2.53 0.51
N MET A 60 -4.83 -2.92 -0.46
CA MET A 60 -4.38 -3.62 -1.66
C MET A 60 -4.71 -2.79 -2.88
N ALA A 61 -3.77 -2.72 -3.82
CA ALA A 61 -3.93 -2.00 -5.07
C ALA A 61 -3.35 -2.80 -6.22
N ASP A 62 -3.96 -2.67 -7.38
CA ASP A 62 -3.55 -3.35 -8.60
C ASP A 62 -3.88 -2.50 -9.84
N LEU A 63 -3.08 -2.66 -10.90
CA LEU A 63 -3.31 -2.01 -12.18
C LEU A 63 -4.27 -2.86 -13.02
N GLU A 64 -5.43 -2.32 -13.34
CA GLU A 64 -6.37 -3.00 -14.22
C GLU A 64 -5.80 -3.14 -15.63
N ALA A 65 -6.11 -4.26 -16.28
CA ALA A 65 -5.71 -4.53 -17.66
C ALA A 65 -4.21 -4.42 -17.94
N SER A 66 -3.35 -4.66 -16.93
CA SER A 66 -1.89 -4.64 -17.08
C SER A 66 -1.38 -5.62 -18.15
N SER A 67 -2.01 -6.79 -18.29
CA SER A 67 -1.63 -7.79 -19.30
C SER A 67 -1.84 -7.33 -20.75
N PRO A 68 -2.97 -6.71 -21.15
CA PRO A 68 -3.11 -6.06 -22.45
C PRO A 68 -2.07 -4.96 -22.69
N LEU A 69 -1.78 -4.12 -21.69
CA LEU A 69 -0.77 -3.09 -21.77
C LEU A 69 0.63 -3.68 -21.99
N ALA A 70 0.99 -4.71 -21.22
CA ALA A 70 2.27 -5.40 -21.35
C ALA A 70 2.48 -6.01 -22.76
N ARG A 71 1.42 -6.49 -23.41
CA ARG A 71 1.51 -7.03 -24.78
C ARG A 71 1.74 -5.96 -25.84
N ARG A 72 1.38 -4.70 -25.59
CA ARG A 72 1.57 -3.57 -26.52
C ARG A 72 2.92 -2.88 -26.35
N LEU A 73 3.51 -2.96 -25.19
CA LEU A 73 4.81 -2.38 -24.89
C LEU A 73 5.93 -3.37 -25.18
N SER A 74 7.12 -2.87 -25.52
CA SER A 74 8.30 -3.73 -25.45
C SER A 74 8.55 -4.13 -24.00
N THR A 75 9.16 -5.29 -23.78
CA THR A 75 9.48 -5.80 -22.43
C THR A 75 10.25 -4.78 -21.60
N ALA A 76 11.21 -4.08 -22.21
CA ALA A 76 12.00 -3.04 -21.52
C ALA A 76 11.14 -1.85 -21.10
N ARG A 77 10.22 -1.38 -21.96
CA ARG A 77 9.31 -0.27 -21.63
C ARG A 77 8.31 -0.68 -20.56
N ASN A 78 7.75 -1.88 -20.67
CA ASN A 78 6.84 -2.39 -19.64
C ASN A 78 7.54 -2.50 -18.28
N PHE A 79 8.76 -3.03 -18.27
CA PHE A 79 9.55 -3.11 -17.03
C PHE A 79 9.87 -1.73 -16.44
N ALA A 80 10.22 -0.75 -17.27
CA ALA A 80 10.48 0.63 -16.83
C ALA A 80 9.22 1.27 -16.24
N PHE A 81 8.06 1.08 -16.87
CA PHE A 81 6.76 1.55 -16.39
C PHE A 81 6.41 0.93 -15.03
N VAL A 82 6.40 -0.40 -14.91
CA VAL A 82 6.08 -1.11 -13.65
C VAL A 82 7.06 -0.70 -12.54
N ARG A 83 8.35 -0.57 -12.84
CA ARG A 83 9.34 -0.08 -11.86
C ARG A 83 9.06 1.34 -11.40
N GLY A 84 8.61 2.22 -12.31
CA GLY A 84 8.21 3.59 -12.00
C GLY A 84 6.99 3.62 -11.08
N LEU A 85 6.00 2.79 -11.40
CA LEU A 85 4.78 2.62 -10.64
C LEU A 85 5.06 2.16 -9.20
N ILE A 86 5.80 1.07 -9.04
CA ILE A 86 6.19 0.53 -7.74
C ILE A 86 6.90 1.59 -6.88
N ARG A 87 7.88 2.30 -7.44
CA ARG A 87 8.62 3.34 -6.71
C ARG A 87 7.75 4.50 -6.24
N ALA A 88 6.80 4.91 -7.07
CA ALA A 88 5.87 5.99 -6.71
C ALA A 88 4.90 5.53 -5.61
N TRP A 89 4.39 4.32 -5.71
CA TRP A 89 3.46 3.77 -4.73
C TRP A 89 4.12 3.49 -3.39
N ASP A 90 5.33 2.93 -3.38
CA ASP A 90 6.10 2.77 -2.15
C ASP A 90 6.26 4.10 -1.41
N ARG A 91 6.58 5.17 -2.15
CA ARG A 91 6.69 6.51 -1.59
C ARG A 91 5.36 7.01 -1.03
N CYS A 92 4.27 6.90 -1.80
CA CYS A 92 2.94 7.31 -1.31
C CYS A 92 2.54 6.59 -0.01
N ILE A 93 2.83 5.29 0.09
CA ILE A 93 2.55 4.49 1.28
C ILE A 93 3.42 4.94 2.45
N VAL A 94 4.71 5.10 2.24
CA VAL A 94 5.68 5.49 3.27
C VAL A 94 5.40 6.90 3.78
N ASP A 95 5.13 7.86 2.87
CA ASP A 95 4.81 9.25 3.19
C ASP A 95 3.49 9.36 3.99
N ALA A 96 2.53 8.46 3.71
CA ALA A 96 1.29 8.35 4.48
C ALA A 96 1.44 7.61 5.83
N GLY A 97 2.65 7.18 6.20
CA GLY A 97 2.91 6.47 7.45
C GLY A 97 2.65 4.97 7.40
N GLY A 98 2.48 4.39 6.21
CA GLY A 98 2.30 2.96 6.00
C GLY A 98 3.61 2.16 5.98
N ILE A 99 3.45 0.85 5.98
CA ILE A 99 4.51 -0.14 5.74
C ILE A 99 4.22 -0.83 4.42
N VAL A 100 5.19 -0.82 3.52
CA VAL A 100 5.11 -1.57 2.26
C VAL A 100 5.25 -3.05 2.58
N GLY A 101 4.27 -3.83 2.15
CA GLY A 101 4.30 -5.28 2.25
C GLY A 101 4.95 -5.92 1.03
N ARG A 102 4.18 -6.71 0.30
CA ARG A 102 4.66 -7.47 -0.87
C ARG A 102 4.18 -6.85 -2.17
N HIS A 103 5.07 -6.82 -3.16
CA HIS A 103 4.69 -6.61 -4.56
C HIS A 103 4.39 -7.95 -5.25
N ALA A 104 3.32 -7.99 -6.01
CA ALA A 104 2.94 -9.12 -6.86
C ALA A 104 2.70 -8.59 -8.29
N GLY A 105 3.77 -8.54 -9.09
CA GLY A 105 3.72 -7.89 -10.41
C GLY A 105 3.56 -6.38 -10.28
N ASP A 106 2.43 -5.88 -10.73
CA ASP A 106 1.97 -4.50 -10.62
C ASP A 106 1.01 -4.27 -9.45
N GLY A 107 0.76 -5.31 -8.64
CA GLY A 107 -0.02 -5.22 -7.42
C GLY A 107 0.83 -4.99 -6.18
N ILE A 108 0.25 -4.36 -5.16
CA ILE A 108 0.90 -4.05 -3.89
C ILE A 108 -0.04 -4.29 -2.71
N VAL A 109 0.55 -4.69 -1.59
CA VAL A 109 -0.10 -4.74 -0.28
C VAL A 109 0.62 -3.77 0.66
N ALA A 110 -0.14 -3.00 1.43
CA ALA A 110 0.40 -2.10 2.45
C ALA A 110 -0.39 -2.21 3.76
N TYR A 111 0.30 -1.93 4.86
CA TYR A 111 -0.24 -2.03 6.21
C TYR A 111 -0.08 -0.69 6.93
N PHE A 112 -1.16 -0.21 7.54
CA PHE A 112 -1.17 0.98 8.39
C PHE A 112 -1.56 0.54 9.80
N LEU A 113 -0.56 0.39 10.66
CA LEU A 113 -0.75 -0.15 12.01
C LEU A 113 -1.36 0.91 12.93
N ALA A 114 -2.36 0.55 13.72
CA ALA A 114 -2.95 1.45 14.70
C ALA A 114 -1.92 1.98 15.71
N GLU A 115 -0.99 1.10 16.13
CA GLU A 115 0.06 1.44 17.09
C GLU A 115 1.05 2.51 16.58
N THR A 116 1.42 2.45 15.30
CA THR A 116 2.36 3.43 14.72
C THR A 116 1.66 4.69 14.21
N ALA A 117 0.39 4.59 13.86
CA ALA A 117 -0.43 5.74 13.47
C ALA A 117 -0.97 6.54 14.67
N GLY A 118 -0.94 5.95 15.87
CA GLY A 118 -1.44 6.56 17.11
C GLY A 118 -2.90 6.27 17.42
N SER A 119 -3.70 5.84 16.45
CA SER A 119 -5.08 5.39 16.64
C SER A 119 -5.57 4.55 15.45
N GLU A 120 -6.68 3.82 15.64
CA GLU A 120 -7.37 3.11 14.55
C GLU A 120 -7.88 4.08 13.47
N SER A 121 -8.41 5.23 13.90
CA SER A 121 -8.88 6.28 12.99
C SER A 121 -7.74 6.84 12.13
N ALA A 122 -6.61 7.17 12.74
CA ALA A 122 -5.44 7.67 12.02
C ALA A 122 -4.89 6.64 11.01
N ALA A 123 -4.88 5.35 11.37
CA ALA A 123 -4.47 4.28 10.46
C ALA A 123 -5.43 4.14 9.26
N ALA A 124 -6.74 4.15 9.50
CA ALA A 124 -7.75 4.10 8.44
C ALA A 124 -7.66 5.34 7.53
N LYS A 125 -7.54 6.55 8.11
CA LYS A 125 -7.33 7.78 7.34
C LYS A 125 -6.09 7.71 6.45
N SER A 126 -4.97 7.28 7.02
CA SER A 126 -3.69 7.20 6.31
C SER A 126 -3.75 6.26 5.10
N SER A 127 -4.43 5.12 5.23
CA SER A 127 -4.61 4.18 4.11
C SER A 127 -5.46 4.77 2.97
N ILE A 128 -6.52 5.52 3.29
CA ILE A 128 -7.35 6.23 2.31
C ILE A 128 -6.54 7.33 1.61
N ALA A 129 -5.78 8.11 2.38
CA ALA A 129 -4.91 9.16 1.85
C ALA A 129 -3.85 8.56 0.89
N ALA A 130 -3.22 7.44 1.28
CA ALA A 130 -2.29 6.73 0.41
C ALA A 130 -2.94 6.28 -0.90
N ALA A 131 -4.14 5.68 -0.85
CA ALA A 131 -4.85 5.25 -2.06
C ALA A 131 -5.12 6.43 -3.01
N ARG A 132 -5.50 7.59 -2.48
CA ARG A 132 -5.72 8.82 -3.27
C ARG A 132 -4.44 9.32 -3.92
N THR A 133 -3.35 9.47 -3.15
CA THR A 133 -2.06 9.93 -3.70
C THR A 133 -1.47 8.93 -4.70
N MET A 134 -1.64 7.62 -4.50
CA MET A 134 -1.26 6.60 -5.47
C MET A 134 -2.02 6.77 -6.78
N ARG A 135 -3.33 7.03 -6.73
CA ARG A 135 -4.16 7.31 -7.91
C ARG A 135 -3.70 8.58 -8.64
N ASP A 136 -3.47 9.67 -7.91
CA ASP A 136 -3.03 10.93 -8.47
C ASP A 136 -1.67 10.80 -9.16
N SER A 137 -0.76 10.01 -8.60
CA SER A 137 0.57 9.76 -9.17
C SER A 137 0.53 9.04 -10.53
N LEU A 138 -0.56 8.34 -10.86
CA LEU A 138 -0.69 7.56 -12.09
C LEU A 138 -0.59 8.44 -13.35
N THR A 139 -1.14 9.63 -13.30
CA THR A 139 -1.13 10.57 -14.45
C THR A 139 0.31 10.95 -14.84
N ASP A 140 1.14 11.28 -13.87
CA ASP A 140 2.55 11.64 -14.10
C ASP A 140 3.37 10.44 -14.57
N ILE A 141 3.13 9.27 -13.98
CA ILE A 141 3.80 8.02 -14.38
C ILE A 141 3.43 7.66 -15.82
N ALA A 142 2.17 7.78 -16.18
CA ALA A 142 1.67 7.53 -17.52
C ALA A 142 2.33 8.47 -18.54
N ALA A 143 2.32 9.76 -18.26
CA ALA A 143 2.92 10.78 -19.11
C ALA A 143 4.43 10.55 -19.33
N HIS A 144 5.16 10.24 -18.25
CA HIS A 144 6.60 9.96 -18.32
C HIS A 144 6.94 8.74 -19.19
N ASN A 145 6.02 7.78 -19.27
CA ASN A 145 6.19 6.55 -20.07
C ASN A 145 5.51 6.62 -21.45
N GLY A 146 4.90 7.75 -21.82
CA GLY A 146 4.19 7.93 -23.07
C GLY A 146 2.98 7.02 -23.22
N ILE A 147 2.28 6.75 -22.10
CA ILE A 147 1.06 5.96 -22.04
C ILE A 147 -0.10 6.93 -21.82
N PRO A 148 -1.17 6.89 -22.61
CA PRO A 148 -2.34 7.70 -22.35
C PRO A 148 -2.94 7.40 -20.98
N PRO A 149 -3.19 8.40 -20.10
CA PRO A 149 -3.76 8.16 -18.77
C PRO A 149 -5.11 7.42 -18.82
N SER A 150 -5.90 7.63 -19.88
CA SER A 150 -7.18 6.96 -20.10
C SER A 150 -7.08 5.44 -20.33
N GLU A 151 -5.88 4.92 -20.56
CA GLU A 151 -5.63 3.49 -20.72
C GLU A 151 -5.22 2.81 -19.42
N LEU A 152 -5.07 3.58 -18.35
CA LEU A 152 -4.64 3.10 -17.05
C LEU A 152 -5.78 3.29 -16.04
N SER A 153 -6.08 2.25 -15.32
CA SER A 153 -7.06 2.26 -14.24
C SER A 153 -6.50 1.52 -13.04
N LEU A 154 -6.71 2.08 -11.85
CA LEU A 154 -6.29 1.48 -10.59
C LEU A 154 -7.49 1.06 -9.79
N ARG A 155 -7.44 -0.15 -9.28
CA ARG A 155 -8.42 -0.66 -8.33
C ARG A 155 -7.78 -0.77 -6.94
N PHE A 156 -8.57 -0.44 -5.91
CA PHE A 156 -8.13 -0.47 -4.52
C PHE A 156 -9.14 -1.21 -3.66
N GLY A 157 -8.62 -2.04 -2.77
CA GLY A 157 -9.36 -2.63 -1.65
C GLY A 157 -8.81 -2.11 -0.33
N LEU A 158 -9.68 -1.57 0.51
CA LEU A 158 -9.38 -1.10 1.85
C LEU A 158 -10.20 -1.87 2.87
N HIS A 159 -9.52 -2.47 3.84
CA HIS A 159 -10.18 -3.26 4.87
C HIS A 159 -9.54 -3.04 6.23
N TRP A 160 -10.35 -3.04 7.28
CA TRP A 160 -9.86 -3.04 8.65
C TRP A 160 -9.67 -4.46 9.14
N ALA A 161 -8.46 -4.77 9.51
CA ALA A 161 -8.08 -6.04 10.11
C ALA A 161 -7.83 -5.84 11.62
N ALA A 162 -8.65 -6.46 12.44
CA ALA A 162 -8.57 -6.33 13.89
C ALA A 162 -7.48 -7.22 14.51
N THR A 163 -7.22 -8.37 13.90
CA THR A 163 -6.34 -9.40 14.47
C THR A 163 -5.37 -10.06 13.48
N PRO A 164 -4.93 -9.40 12.41
CA PRO A 164 -3.98 -9.99 11.48
C PRO A 164 -2.65 -10.24 12.19
N TYR A 165 -1.99 -11.32 11.82
CA TYR A 165 -0.64 -11.63 12.31
C TYR A 165 0.36 -11.00 11.35
N ILE A 166 0.96 -9.87 11.74
CA ILE A 166 1.86 -9.08 10.88
C ILE A 166 3.29 -9.19 11.39
N GLY A 167 4.22 -9.49 10.49
CA GLY A 167 5.62 -9.59 10.82
C GLY A 167 6.55 -9.52 9.62
N ARG A 168 7.82 -9.39 9.90
CA ARG A 168 8.88 -9.34 8.90
C ARG A 168 9.45 -10.73 8.65
N ILE A 169 9.51 -11.13 7.39
CA ILE A 169 10.24 -12.32 6.95
C ILE A 169 11.59 -11.86 6.43
N LEU A 170 12.65 -12.38 7.04
CA LEU A 170 14.02 -12.11 6.64
C LEU A 170 14.65 -13.39 6.11
N THR A 171 15.05 -13.39 4.84
CA THR A 171 15.74 -14.52 4.20
C THR A 171 16.89 -13.99 3.38
N ALA A 172 17.99 -14.73 3.29
CA ALA A 172 19.16 -14.53 2.40
C ALA A 172 19.20 -13.22 1.59
N GLY A 173 19.17 -12.06 2.25
CA GLY A 173 19.25 -10.73 1.61
C GLY A 173 17.89 -10.13 1.17
N ARG A 174 16.77 -10.81 1.44
CA ARG A 174 15.41 -10.28 1.22
C ARG A 174 14.74 -9.99 2.55
N SER A 175 14.16 -8.80 2.67
CA SER A 175 13.31 -8.40 3.77
C SER A 175 11.93 -8.08 3.23
N GLU A 176 10.90 -8.68 3.79
CA GLU A 176 9.52 -8.50 3.36
C GLU A 176 8.61 -8.47 4.59
N VAL A 177 7.69 -7.53 4.65
CA VAL A 177 6.61 -7.54 5.63
C VAL A 177 5.43 -8.28 5.04
N THR A 178 4.90 -9.22 5.80
CA THR A 178 3.71 -9.99 5.39
C THR A 178 2.70 -10.07 6.52
N ALA A 179 1.46 -10.32 6.17
CA ALA A 179 0.39 -10.55 7.12
C ALA A 179 -0.33 -11.87 6.81
N LEU A 180 -0.80 -12.52 7.86
CA LEU A 180 -1.63 -13.71 7.80
C LEU A 180 -2.92 -13.46 8.59
N GLY A 181 -4.02 -13.99 8.09
CA GLY A 181 -5.35 -13.86 8.69
C GLY A 181 -6.42 -13.80 7.61
N ASP A 182 -7.65 -14.04 8.00
CA ASP A 182 -8.79 -14.04 7.07
C ASP A 182 -8.99 -12.64 6.48
N GLU A 183 -8.79 -11.59 7.29
CA GLU A 183 -8.93 -10.19 6.87
C GLU A 183 -7.97 -9.80 5.72
N VAL A 184 -6.82 -10.46 5.61
CA VAL A 184 -5.89 -10.26 4.48
C VAL A 184 -6.49 -10.82 3.18
N ASN A 185 -7.09 -12.00 3.25
CA ASN A 185 -7.78 -12.62 2.12
C ASN A 185 -9.04 -11.82 1.75
N GLU A 186 -9.78 -11.34 2.73
CA GLU A 186 -10.94 -10.48 2.55
C GLU A 186 -10.58 -9.18 1.82
N THR A 187 -9.47 -8.54 2.20
CA THR A 187 -8.96 -7.35 1.50
C THR A 187 -8.67 -7.66 0.02
N ALA A 188 -8.08 -8.81 -0.27
CA ALA A 188 -7.83 -9.23 -1.65
C ALA A 188 -9.14 -9.49 -2.44
N ARG A 189 -10.21 -9.94 -1.77
CA ARG A 189 -11.53 -10.09 -2.42
C ARG A 189 -12.16 -8.74 -2.70
N ILE A 190 -12.05 -7.79 -1.77
CA ILE A 190 -12.53 -6.41 -1.96
C ILE A 190 -11.81 -5.76 -3.14
N GLU A 191 -10.48 -5.83 -3.18
CA GLU A 191 -9.65 -5.28 -4.25
C GLU A 191 -10.05 -5.89 -5.61
N ALA A 192 -10.19 -7.21 -5.69
CA ALA A 192 -10.56 -7.90 -6.93
C ALA A 192 -11.95 -7.51 -7.48
N CYS A 193 -12.84 -7.01 -6.64
CA CYS A 193 -14.17 -6.51 -7.00
C CYS A 193 -14.17 -5.02 -7.35
N ALA A 194 -13.10 -4.28 -7.10
CA ALA A 194 -13.02 -2.84 -7.29
C ALA A 194 -12.71 -2.43 -8.75
N THR A 195 -13.23 -3.16 -9.72
CA THR A 195 -13.02 -2.89 -11.15
C THR A 195 -13.63 -1.56 -11.59
N GLY A 196 -13.19 -1.02 -12.72
CA GLY A 196 -13.65 0.28 -13.23
C GLY A 196 -13.06 1.48 -12.49
N GLY A 197 -11.87 1.32 -11.92
CA GLY A 197 -11.17 2.39 -11.23
C GLY A 197 -11.71 2.68 -9.83
N ARG A 198 -12.49 1.79 -9.23
CA ARG A 198 -13.10 1.98 -7.92
C ARG A 198 -12.08 1.88 -6.77
N THR A 199 -12.40 2.54 -5.66
CA THR A 199 -11.77 2.33 -4.35
C THR A 199 -12.83 1.79 -3.40
N LEU A 200 -12.88 0.48 -3.24
CA LEU A 200 -13.82 -0.16 -2.33
C LEU A 200 -13.24 -0.21 -0.92
N ALA A 201 -13.97 0.36 0.03
CA ALA A 201 -13.66 0.28 1.44
C ALA A 201 -14.72 -0.55 2.17
N SER A 202 -14.29 -1.45 3.05
CA SER A 202 -15.24 -2.18 3.90
C SER A 202 -15.90 -1.25 4.91
N LYS A 203 -17.11 -1.58 5.32
CA LYS A 203 -17.83 -0.87 6.37
C LYS A 203 -17.00 -0.81 7.66
N SER A 204 -16.38 -1.93 8.04
CA SER A 204 -15.52 -1.99 9.23
C SER A 204 -14.32 -1.03 9.14
N HIS A 205 -13.83 -0.74 7.93
CA HIS A 205 -12.76 0.22 7.71
C HIS A 205 -13.26 1.67 7.90
N ILE A 206 -14.39 2.01 7.31
CA ILE A 206 -14.99 3.35 7.42
C ILE A 206 -15.41 3.65 8.87
N GLU A 207 -15.93 2.68 9.59
CA GLU A 207 -16.33 2.81 11.00
C GLU A 207 -15.15 3.06 11.96
N ARG A 208 -13.90 2.90 11.52
CA ARG A 208 -12.72 3.31 12.33
C ARG A 208 -12.49 4.82 12.28
N LEU A 209 -12.95 5.50 11.24
CA LEU A 209 -12.78 6.95 11.14
C LEU A 209 -13.58 7.66 12.23
N ASP A 210 -12.91 8.48 13.01
CA ASP A 210 -13.59 9.46 13.85
C ASP A 210 -14.14 10.62 13.00
N ARG A 211 -14.95 11.47 13.63
CA ARG A 211 -15.57 12.59 12.93
C ARG A 211 -14.57 13.54 12.28
N THR A 212 -13.46 13.80 12.95
CA THR A 212 -12.43 14.75 12.50
C THR A 212 -11.68 14.19 11.28
N ASP A 213 -11.27 12.94 11.36
CA ASP A 213 -10.55 12.26 10.29
C ASP A 213 -11.44 12.04 9.06
N ALA A 214 -12.71 11.67 9.27
CA ALA A 214 -13.70 11.54 8.19
C ALA A 214 -13.92 12.91 7.49
N ALA A 215 -14.09 13.99 8.25
CA ALA A 215 -14.23 15.34 7.70
C ALA A 215 -12.99 15.80 6.93
N THR A 216 -11.78 15.48 7.42
CA THR A 216 -10.51 15.79 6.73
C THR A 216 -10.43 15.10 5.36
N LEU A 217 -10.98 13.90 5.26
CA LEU A 217 -11.05 13.14 4.00
C LEU A 217 -12.23 13.58 3.10
N GLY A 218 -13.12 14.44 3.57
CA GLY A 218 -14.36 14.78 2.89
C GLY A 218 -15.33 13.60 2.80
N ILE A 219 -15.24 12.66 3.73
CA ILE A 219 -16.12 11.48 3.81
C ILE A 219 -17.17 11.75 4.89
N ASP A 220 -18.45 11.61 4.51
CA ASP A 220 -19.55 11.55 5.47
C ASP A 220 -20.04 10.11 5.59
N PRO A 221 -19.67 9.38 6.66
CA PRO A 221 -20.04 7.98 6.81
C PRO A 221 -21.58 7.73 6.82
N ALA A 222 -22.37 8.74 7.17
CA ALA A 222 -23.83 8.63 7.21
C ALA A 222 -24.47 8.65 5.80
N ARG A 223 -23.74 9.16 4.80
CA ARG A 223 -24.21 9.27 3.41
C ARG A 223 -23.70 8.13 2.52
N LEU A 224 -22.81 7.28 3.02
CA LEU A 224 -22.28 6.18 2.24
C LEU A 224 -23.32 5.05 2.11
N THR A 225 -23.49 4.58 0.88
CA THR A 225 -24.29 3.39 0.59
C THR A 225 -23.40 2.15 0.61
N TYR A 226 -23.81 1.15 1.39
CA TYR A 226 -23.07 -0.11 1.49
C TYR A 226 -23.79 -1.23 0.76
N THR A 227 -23.03 -1.99 -0.03
CA THR A 227 -23.50 -3.19 -0.72
C THR A 227 -22.70 -4.38 -0.22
N GLN A 228 -23.30 -5.54 -0.09
CA GLN A 228 -22.57 -6.76 0.22
C GLN A 228 -21.67 -7.13 -0.95
N LEU A 229 -20.46 -7.62 -0.66
CA LEU A 229 -19.47 -7.93 -1.68
C LEU A 229 -19.99 -8.95 -2.71
N ALA A 230 -20.83 -9.89 -2.26
CA ALA A 230 -21.46 -10.88 -3.14
C ALA A 230 -22.48 -10.28 -4.10
N ASP A 231 -23.09 -9.14 -3.75
CA ASP A 231 -24.18 -8.50 -4.49
C ASP A 231 -23.67 -7.43 -5.47
N LEU A 232 -22.37 -7.14 -5.46
CA LEU A 232 -21.78 -6.24 -6.44
C LEU A 232 -21.90 -6.84 -7.84
N ASP A 233 -22.15 -5.98 -8.83
CA ASP A 233 -22.11 -6.32 -10.26
C ASP A 233 -20.76 -6.91 -10.70
N THR A 234 -19.68 -6.49 -10.01
CA THR A 234 -18.29 -6.91 -10.24
C THR A 234 -17.83 -8.03 -9.30
N ALA A 235 -18.75 -8.61 -8.50
CA ALA A 235 -18.39 -9.68 -7.56
C ALA A 235 -17.77 -10.88 -8.29
N THR A 236 -16.57 -11.26 -7.85
CA THR A 236 -15.88 -12.45 -8.35
C THR A 236 -16.45 -13.72 -7.69
N ASP A 237 -16.30 -14.89 -8.34
CA ASP A 237 -16.70 -16.18 -7.73
C ASP A 237 -16.00 -16.43 -6.39
N LYS A 238 -14.74 -16.00 -6.28
CA LYS A 238 -13.99 -16.10 -5.02
C LYS A 238 -14.57 -15.18 -3.95
N ALA A 239 -14.99 -13.97 -4.30
CA ALA A 239 -15.62 -13.05 -3.35
C ALA A 239 -16.95 -13.60 -2.85
N ARG A 240 -17.78 -14.12 -3.74
CA ARG A 240 -19.06 -14.76 -3.40
C ARG A 240 -18.91 -15.97 -2.47
N ARG A 241 -17.82 -16.73 -2.63
CA ARG A 241 -17.56 -17.91 -1.82
C ARG A 241 -16.91 -17.60 -0.49
N ASP A 242 -15.87 -16.73 -0.50
CA ASP A 242 -14.95 -16.56 0.62
C ASP A 242 -15.32 -15.39 1.55
N ALA A 243 -16.00 -14.36 1.01
CA ALA A 243 -16.28 -13.11 1.74
C ALA A 243 -17.65 -12.50 1.38
N PRO A 244 -18.73 -13.28 1.26
CA PRO A 244 -20.02 -12.80 0.70
C PRO A 244 -20.66 -11.67 1.47
N ALA A 245 -20.53 -11.68 2.80
CA ALA A 245 -21.24 -10.79 3.72
C ALA A 245 -20.48 -9.50 4.06
N ILE A 246 -19.30 -9.27 3.46
CA ILE A 246 -18.58 -8.03 3.72
C ILE A 246 -19.32 -6.88 3.03
N ALA A 247 -19.77 -5.92 3.83
CA ALA A 247 -20.36 -4.69 3.32
C ALA A 247 -19.25 -3.72 2.89
N VAL A 248 -19.32 -3.23 1.66
CA VAL A 248 -18.34 -2.29 1.06
C VAL A 248 -19.06 -1.08 0.47
N CYS A 249 -18.33 0.02 0.36
CA CYS A 249 -18.74 1.22 -0.38
C CYS A 249 -17.63 1.69 -1.30
N ASP A 250 -17.98 2.37 -2.39
CA ASP A 250 -16.99 3.06 -3.22
C ASP A 250 -16.75 4.47 -2.67
N ILE A 251 -15.55 4.74 -2.19
CA ILE A 251 -15.20 6.04 -1.60
C ILE A 251 -14.71 7.08 -2.62
N ASN A 252 -14.58 6.72 -3.89
CA ASN A 252 -14.30 7.67 -4.97
C ASN A 252 -15.58 8.20 -5.61
N ASN A 253 -16.64 7.41 -5.59
CA ASN A 253 -17.96 7.77 -6.11
C ASN A 253 -19.00 7.42 -5.03
N PRO A 254 -19.08 8.25 -3.96
CA PRO A 254 -19.92 7.93 -2.80
C PRO A 254 -21.44 7.98 -3.10
N ASP A 255 -21.84 8.61 -4.19
CA ASP A 255 -23.21 8.61 -4.67
C ASP A 255 -23.33 7.68 -5.90
N PRO A 256 -24.24 6.68 -5.92
CA PRO A 256 -24.50 5.84 -7.09
C PRO A 256 -25.23 6.61 -8.19
#